data_3c6f6dec73e5eee71cfaee677ffb1d0b
#
_entry.id   3c6f6dec73e5eee71cfaee677ffb1d0b
#
_cell.length_a   1.000
_cell.length_b   1.000
_cell.length_c   1.000
_cell.angle_alpha   90.00
_cell.angle_beta   90.00
_cell.angle_gamma   90.00
#
_symmetry.space_group_name_H-M   'P 1'
#
loop_
_entity.id
_entity.type
_entity.pdbx_description
1 polymer ?
#
loop_
_entity_poly.entity_id
_entity_poly.type
_entity_poly.pdbx_seq_one_letter_code
_entity_poly.pdbx_strand_id
1 'polypeptide(L)' 'MKLYAIAEHRQAYAAWCARNGVKQNHAVYVRSPERLDGETLNPAQFIFVPGWEKNPKASKLQAAYEAATGAK' A
#
# COMPACT_ATOMS: atom_id res chain seq x y z
N MET A 1 -5.89 -7.81 -12.22
CA MET A 1 -4.82 -6.87 -11.88
C MET A 1 -4.58 -6.94 -10.38
N LYS A 2 -3.32 -7.01 -9.98
CA LYS A 2 -2.96 -7.11 -8.58
C LYS A 2 -2.98 -5.73 -7.93
N LEU A 3 -3.59 -5.61 -6.77
CA LEU A 3 -3.67 -4.36 -6.03
C LEU A 3 -2.77 -4.42 -4.81
N TYR A 4 -2.22 -3.28 -4.42
CA TYR A 4 -1.35 -3.13 -3.26
C TYR A 4 -1.92 -2.09 -2.33
N ALA A 5 -1.91 -2.36 -1.03
CA ALA A 5 -2.46 -1.45 -0.03
C ALA A 5 -1.35 -0.98 0.91
N ILE A 6 -1.29 0.33 1.11
CA ILE A 6 -0.36 0.96 2.05
C ILE A 6 -1.19 1.59 3.17
N ALA A 7 -0.90 1.23 4.40
CA ALA A 7 -1.64 1.68 5.56
C ALA A 7 -0.68 1.90 6.74
N GLU A 8 -1.19 2.51 7.80
CA GLU A 8 -0.41 2.74 9.02
C GLU A 8 0.09 1.41 9.60
N HIS A 9 -0.78 0.42 9.66
CA HIS A 9 -0.45 -0.94 10.09
C HIS A 9 -1.52 -1.89 9.55
N ARG A 10 -1.31 -3.19 9.74
CA ARG A 10 -2.23 -4.19 9.19
C ARG A 10 -3.65 -4.03 9.69
N GLN A 11 -3.81 -3.67 10.97
CA GLN A 11 -5.14 -3.48 11.55
C GLN A 11 -5.88 -2.31 10.90
N ALA A 12 -5.17 -1.25 10.56
CA ALA A 12 -5.76 -0.11 9.85
C ALA A 12 -6.27 -0.52 8.48
N TYR A 13 -5.51 -1.35 7.77
CA TYR A 13 -5.94 -1.90 6.50
C TYR A 13 -7.17 -2.77 6.66
N ALA A 14 -7.18 -3.65 7.66
CA ALA A 14 -8.31 -4.54 7.91
C ALA A 14 -9.58 -3.74 8.24
N ALA A 15 -9.45 -2.70 9.06
CA ALA A 15 -10.58 -1.83 9.41
C ALA A 15 -11.11 -1.08 8.18
N TRP A 16 -10.21 -0.60 7.34
CA TRP A 16 -10.59 0.06 6.09
C TRP A 16 -11.37 -0.90 5.20
N CYS A 17 -10.88 -2.13 5.06
CA CYS A 17 -11.56 -3.14 4.25
C CYS A 17 -12.98 -3.42 4.78
N ALA A 18 -13.12 -3.57 6.09
CA ALA A 18 -14.42 -3.83 6.69
C ALA A 18 -15.39 -2.67 6.44
N ARG A 19 -14.86 -1.44 6.58
CA ARG A 19 -15.68 -0.23 6.40
C ARG A 19 -16.15 -0.05 4.96
N ASN A 20 -15.34 -0.50 4.00
CA ASN A 20 -15.62 -0.30 2.58
C ASN A 20 -16.17 -1.56 1.90
N GLY A 21 -16.45 -2.62 2.67
CA GLY A 21 -16.98 -3.84 2.09
C GLY A 21 -16.00 -4.58 1.19
N VAL A 22 -14.70 -4.42 1.44
CA VAL A 22 -13.63 -5.03 0.63
C VAL A 22 -13.03 -6.19 1.42
N LYS A 23 -12.79 -7.30 0.74
CA LYS A 23 -12.11 -8.44 1.37
C LYS A 23 -10.63 -8.12 1.56
N GLN A 24 -10.05 -8.56 2.68
CA GLN A 24 -8.65 -8.30 2.98
C GLN A 24 -7.71 -8.90 1.93
N ASN A 25 -8.09 -10.02 1.30
CA ASN A 25 -7.28 -10.64 0.27
C ASN A 25 -7.49 -10.02 -1.12
N HIS A 26 -8.30 -8.98 -1.22
CA HIS A 26 -8.51 -8.26 -2.48
C HIS A 26 -7.25 -7.53 -2.93
N ALA A 27 -6.43 -7.11 -1.98
CA ALA A 27 -5.17 -6.44 -2.24
C ALA A 27 -4.06 -7.03 -1.38
N VAL A 28 -2.82 -6.81 -1.78
CA VAL A 28 -1.66 -7.21 -1.00
C VAL A 28 -1.32 -6.08 -0.02
N TYR A 29 -1.36 -6.36 1.27
CA TYR A 29 -0.92 -5.38 2.25
C TYR A 29 0.61 -5.28 2.21
N VAL A 30 1.13 -4.08 1.96
CA VAL A 30 2.57 -3.84 1.84
C VAL A 30 3.14 -3.60 3.24
N ARG A 31 3.78 -4.63 3.81
CA ARG A 31 4.38 -4.54 5.14
C ARG A 31 5.67 -3.73 5.16
N SER A 32 6.42 -3.81 4.06
CA SER A 32 7.73 -3.15 4.01
C SER A 32 8.03 -2.72 2.58
N PRO A 33 8.93 -1.74 2.40
CA PRO A 33 9.29 -1.26 1.08
C PRO A 33 9.88 -2.34 0.17
N GLU A 34 10.55 -3.34 0.75
CA GLU A 34 11.17 -4.42 -0.02
C GLU A 34 10.14 -5.21 -0.83
N ARG A 35 8.89 -5.18 -0.42
CA ARG A 35 7.80 -5.86 -1.13
C ARG A 35 7.63 -5.32 -2.55
N LEU A 36 8.06 -4.10 -2.78
CA LEU A 36 7.93 -3.43 -4.08
C LEU A 36 9.23 -3.43 -4.88
N ASP A 37 10.31 -3.99 -4.34
CA ASP A 37 11.62 -4.02 -5.02
C ASP A 37 11.51 -4.79 -6.33
N GLY A 38 12.04 -4.18 -7.40
CA GLY A 38 12.07 -4.81 -8.70
C GLY A 38 10.73 -4.85 -9.43
N GLU A 39 9.68 -4.32 -8.82
CA GLU A 39 8.36 -4.30 -9.44
C GLU A 39 8.23 -3.09 -10.36
N THR A 40 7.52 -3.29 -11.47
CA THR A 40 7.08 -2.19 -12.34
C THR A 40 5.56 -2.16 -12.28
N LEU A 41 5.02 -1.14 -11.63
CA LEU A 41 3.61 -1.09 -11.29
C LEU A 41 2.99 0.21 -11.78
N ASN A 42 1.66 0.23 -11.83
CA ASN A 42 0.87 1.40 -12.21
C ASN A 42 0.33 2.05 -10.93
N PRO A 43 0.32 3.39 -10.82
CA PRO A 43 -0.25 4.06 -9.65
C PRO A 43 -1.68 3.62 -9.33
N ALA A 44 -2.46 3.25 -10.35
CA ALA A 44 -3.83 2.78 -10.16
C ALA A 44 -3.90 1.45 -9.40
N GLN A 45 -2.78 0.74 -9.25
CA GLN A 45 -2.74 -0.52 -8.51
C GLN A 45 -2.57 -0.32 -7.01
N PHE A 46 -2.50 0.93 -6.53
CA PHE A 46 -2.24 1.22 -5.14
C PHE A 46 -3.45 1.80 -4.44
N ILE A 47 -3.65 1.39 -3.19
CA ILE A 47 -4.67 1.92 -2.29
C ILE A 47 -3.92 2.52 -1.11
N PHE A 48 -4.05 3.84 -0.91
CA PHE A 48 -3.47 4.51 0.25
C PHE A 48 -4.57 4.66 1.30
N VAL A 49 -4.52 3.80 2.32
CA VAL A 49 -5.51 3.82 3.39
C VAL A 49 -5.29 5.10 4.22
N PRO A 50 -6.34 5.90 4.49
CA PRO A 50 -6.18 7.13 5.27
C PRO A 50 -5.43 6.86 6.58
N GLY A 51 -4.43 7.70 6.86
CA GLY A 51 -3.56 7.52 8.01
C GLY A 51 -2.27 6.76 7.70
N TRP A 52 -2.05 6.37 6.45
CA TRP A 52 -0.84 5.64 6.07
C TRP A 52 0.44 6.41 6.40
N GLU A 53 0.39 7.75 6.44
CA GLU A 53 1.53 8.59 6.76
C GLU A 53 2.05 8.35 8.18
N LYS A 54 1.23 7.78 9.06
CA LYS A 54 1.62 7.46 10.44
C LYS A 54 2.44 6.18 10.54
N ASN A 55 2.56 5.43 9.44
CA ASN A 55 3.41 4.25 9.40
C ASN A 55 4.86 4.68 9.65
N PRO A 56 5.59 4.00 10.56
CA PRO A 56 7.00 4.35 10.80
C PRO A 56 7.87 4.30 9.55
N LYS A 57 7.47 3.53 8.54
CA LYS A 57 8.19 3.40 7.28
C LYS A 57 7.54 4.20 6.15
N ALA A 58 6.67 5.17 6.47
CA ALA A 58 5.88 5.87 5.46
C ALA A 58 6.75 6.49 4.37
N SER A 59 7.85 7.19 4.74
CA SER A 59 8.70 7.81 3.74
C SER A 59 9.39 6.78 2.85
N LYS A 60 9.79 5.65 3.41
CA LYS A 60 10.40 4.57 2.62
C LYS A 60 9.38 3.88 1.73
N LEU A 61 8.15 3.71 2.22
CA LEU A 61 7.07 3.14 1.41
C LEU A 61 6.72 4.08 0.25
N GLN A 62 6.69 5.39 0.50
CA GLN A 62 6.44 6.37 -0.54
C GLN A 62 7.55 6.32 -1.60
N ALA A 63 8.80 6.26 -1.18
CA ALA A 63 9.93 6.17 -2.11
C ALA A 63 9.85 4.89 -2.94
N ALA A 64 9.50 3.77 -2.32
CA ALA A 64 9.34 2.51 -3.04
C ALA A 64 8.18 2.56 -4.03
N TYR A 65 7.07 3.20 -3.64
CA TYR A 65 5.94 3.42 -4.54
C TYR A 65 6.37 4.24 -5.75
N GLU A 66 7.08 5.33 -5.52
CA GLU A 66 7.56 6.20 -6.61
C GLU A 66 8.50 5.44 -7.54
N ALA A 67 9.41 4.64 -6.97
CA ALA A 67 10.34 3.85 -7.75
C ALA A 67 9.62 2.79 -8.59
N ALA A 68 8.61 2.14 -8.02
CA ALA A 68 7.89 1.08 -8.71
C ALA A 68 6.98 1.61 -9.82
N THR A 69 6.45 2.83 -9.64
CA THR A 69 5.47 3.40 -10.58
C THR A 69 6.05 4.48 -11.48
N GLY A 70 7.26 4.95 -11.19
CA GLY A 70 7.83 6.10 -11.89
C GLY A 70 7.21 7.43 -11.50
N ALA A 71 6.33 7.45 -10.51
CA ALA A 71 5.71 8.69 -10.02
C ALA A 71 6.71 9.49 -9.19
N LYS A 72 6.60 10.80 -9.23
CA LYS A 72 7.44 11.70 -8.43
C LYS A 72 6.59 12.78 -7.76
#